data_bda725c7e3336a7bd770746207588925
#
_entry.id   bda725c7e3336a7bd770746207588925
#
_cell.length_a   1.000
_cell.length_b   1.000
_cell.length_c   1.000
_cell.angle_alpha   90.00
_cell.angle_beta   90.00
_cell.angle_gamma   90.00
#
_symmetry.space_group_name_H-M   'P 1'
#
loop_
_entity.id
_entity.type
_entity.pdbx_description
1 polymer ?
#
loop_
_entity_poly.entity_id
_entity_poly.type
_entity_poly.pdbx_seq_one_letter_code
_entity_poly.pdbx_strand_id
1 'polypeptide(L)'
;MLKRPENLSDKQETRLATLLQYNLKTVRSYLLKENFQFFWSYTSAHWAGRFLDQWCTQTLRSKIEPMKKVARMLRGHRELLLNWFRAKGRVSSGVVEGVTTQAKWTTRKAYGFRTYHAAEIALYHTLGALPVPESTHRFY
;
A
#
# COMPACT_ATOMS: atom_id res chain seq x y z
N MET A 1 -15.11 -9.60 5.11
CA MET A 1 -14.16 -9.14 4.08
C MET A 1 -14.73 -9.51 2.72
N LEU A 2 -14.90 -8.57 1.78
CA LEU A 2 -15.45 -8.83 0.45
C LEU A 2 -14.39 -9.51 -0.42
N LYS A 3 -14.71 -10.70 -0.94
CA LYS A 3 -13.83 -11.43 -1.85
C LYS A 3 -13.76 -10.75 -3.22
N ARG A 4 -12.72 -11.07 -4.02
CA ARG A 4 -12.64 -10.66 -5.42
C ARG A 4 -13.63 -11.43 -6.27
N PRO A 5 -14.12 -10.90 -7.41
CA PRO A 5 -15.07 -11.58 -8.31
C PRO A 5 -14.59 -12.98 -8.71
N GLU A 6 -13.31 -13.12 -9.04
CA GLU A 6 -12.68 -14.36 -9.49
C GLU A 6 -12.73 -15.51 -8.45
N ASN A 7 -12.94 -15.16 -7.17
CA ASN A 7 -12.98 -16.09 -6.04
C ASN A 7 -14.40 -16.25 -5.45
N LEU A 8 -15.43 -15.82 -6.17
CA LEU A 8 -16.82 -15.99 -5.77
C LEU A 8 -17.31 -17.37 -6.21
N SER A 9 -18.03 -18.08 -5.33
CA SER A 9 -18.78 -19.27 -5.70
C SER A 9 -20.11 -18.87 -6.36
N ASP A 10 -20.70 -19.78 -7.16
CA ASP A 10 -21.98 -19.54 -7.88
C ASP A 10 -23.08 -18.97 -6.98
N LYS A 11 -23.16 -19.47 -5.73
CA LYS A 11 -24.12 -18.95 -4.71
C LYS A 11 -23.80 -17.51 -4.28
N GLN A 12 -22.53 -17.14 -4.25
CA GLN A 12 -22.09 -15.79 -3.88
C GLN A 12 -22.32 -14.81 -5.04
N GLU A 13 -22.13 -15.25 -6.28
CA GLU A 13 -22.45 -14.46 -7.47
C GLU A 13 -23.94 -14.17 -7.56
N THR A 14 -24.79 -15.18 -7.34
CA THR A 14 -26.24 -15.00 -7.35
C THR A 14 -26.69 -14.01 -6.26
N ARG A 15 -26.10 -14.09 -5.05
CA ARG A 15 -26.39 -13.14 -3.98
C ARG A 15 -25.92 -11.72 -4.32
N LEU A 16 -24.75 -11.58 -4.92
CA LEU A 16 -24.24 -10.28 -5.36
C LEU A 16 -25.12 -9.67 -6.44
N ALA A 17 -25.56 -10.46 -7.42
CA ALA A 17 -26.49 -10.02 -8.46
C ALA A 17 -27.83 -9.53 -7.87
N THR A 18 -28.37 -10.25 -6.87
CA THR A 18 -29.58 -9.84 -6.15
C THR A 18 -29.38 -8.51 -5.40
N LEU A 19 -28.22 -8.36 -4.72
CA LEU A 19 -27.89 -7.13 -3.98
C LEU A 19 -27.67 -5.92 -4.92
N LEU A 20 -27.19 -6.14 -6.13
CA LEU A 20 -27.04 -5.11 -7.16
C LEU A 20 -28.37 -4.47 -7.54
N GLN A 21 -29.46 -5.24 -7.54
CA GLN A 21 -30.82 -4.75 -7.82
C GLN A 21 -31.30 -3.75 -6.76
N TYR A 22 -30.89 -3.93 -5.50
CA TYR A 22 -31.25 -3.03 -4.39
C TYR A 22 -30.39 -1.76 -4.33
N ASN A 23 -29.43 -1.58 -5.24
CA ASN A 23 -28.63 -0.36 -5.38
C ASN A 23 -27.92 0.09 -4.07
N LEU A 24 -27.50 -0.88 -3.24
CA LEU A 24 -26.91 -0.62 -1.93
C LEU A 24 -25.55 0.10 -2.04
N LYS A 25 -25.31 1.06 -1.17
CA LYS A 25 -24.04 1.79 -1.10
C LYS A 25 -22.83 0.87 -0.95
N THR A 26 -22.98 -0.22 -0.20
CA THR A 26 -21.94 -1.25 0.01
C THR A 26 -21.55 -1.93 -1.31
N VAL A 27 -22.55 -2.35 -2.11
CA VAL A 27 -22.31 -3.01 -3.40
C VAL A 27 -21.64 -2.05 -4.37
N ARG A 28 -22.10 -0.80 -4.42
CA ARG A 28 -21.46 0.24 -5.23
C ARG A 28 -20.02 0.49 -4.84
N SER A 29 -19.72 0.55 -3.54
CA SER A 29 -18.36 0.71 -3.04
C SER A 29 -17.48 -0.48 -3.44
N TYR A 30 -18.03 -1.69 -3.37
CA TYR A 30 -17.35 -2.90 -3.81
C TYR A 30 -17.02 -2.84 -5.31
N LEU A 31 -17.98 -2.46 -6.14
CA LEU A 31 -17.77 -2.33 -7.59
C LEU A 31 -16.72 -1.24 -7.92
N LEU A 32 -16.75 -0.11 -7.24
CA LEU A 32 -15.74 0.93 -7.41
C LEU A 32 -14.34 0.43 -7.03
N LYS A 33 -14.23 -0.35 -5.94
CA LYS A 33 -12.98 -0.98 -5.53
C LYS A 33 -12.48 -1.98 -6.58
N GLU A 34 -13.36 -2.86 -7.07
CA GLU A 34 -12.99 -3.85 -8.09
C GLU A 34 -12.56 -3.18 -9.40
N ASN A 35 -13.28 -2.15 -9.82
CA ASN A 35 -12.90 -1.37 -11.00
C ASN A 35 -11.50 -0.72 -10.81
N PHE A 36 -11.16 -0.28 -9.61
CA PHE A 36 -9.83 0.28 -9.36
C PHE A 36 -8.69 -0.73 -9.54
N GLN A 37 -8.95 -2.04 -9.46
CA GLN A 37 -7.90 -3.05 -9.70
C GLN A 37 -7.33 -2.94 -11.12
N PHE A 38 -8.11 -2.55 -12.10
CA PHE A 38 -7.66 -2.33 -13.48
C PHE A 38 -6.60 -1.24 -13.61
N PHE A 39 -6.50 -0.32 -12.62
CA PHE A 39 -5.43 0.67 -12.58
C PHE A 39 -4.04 0.02 -12.68
N TRP A 40 -3.82 -1.10 -12.01
CA TRP A 40 -2.53 -1.77 -11.98
C TRP A 40 -2.22 -2.60 -13.22
N SER A 41 -3.20 -2.84 -14.08
CA SER A 41 -3.01 -3.57 -15.34
C SER A 41 -2.41 -2.72 -16.47
N TYR A 42 -2.39 -1.39 -16.31
CA TYR A 42 -1.76 -0.51 -17.28
C TYR A 42 -0.25 -0.61 -17.24
N THR A 43 0.38 -0.54 -18.41
CA THR A 43 1.85 -0.51 -18.56
C THR A 43 2.38 0.92 -18.70
N SER A 44 1.55 1.84 -19.16
CA SER A 44 1.91 3.24 -19.41
C SER A 44 1.37 4.17 -18.33
N ALA A 45 2.26 5.02 -17.76
CA ALA A 45 1.89 6.04 -16.79
C ALA A 45 0.82 7.02 -17.34
N HIS A 46 0.85 7.32 -18.65
CA HIS A 46 -0.14 8.19 -19.28
C HIS A 46 -1.55 7.61 -19.19
N TRP A 47 -1.73 6.36 -19.61
CA TRP A 47 -3.03 5.70 -19.60
C TRP A 47 -3.52 5.40 -18.18
N ALA A 48 -2.60 5.01 -17.28
CA ALA A 48 -2.92 4.86 -15.86
C ALA A 48 -3.41 6.18 -15.25
N GLY A 49 -2.76 7.31 -15.60
CA GLY A 49 -3.18 8.63 -15.16
C GLY A 49 -4.58 9.01 -15.63
N ARG A 50 -4.89 8.77 -16.89
CA ARG A 50 -6.24 9.02 -17.43
C ARG A 50 -7.30 8.16 -16.74
N PHE A 51 -7.01 6.88 -16.54
CA PHE A 51 -7.91 5.99 -15.80
C PHE A 51 -8.14 6.50 -14.37
N LEU A 52 -7.07 6.88 -13.66
CA LEU A 52 -7.15 7.40 -12.30
C LEU A 52 -8.04 8.65 -12.23
N ASP A 53 -7.84 9.59 -13.14
CA ASP A 53 -8.63 10.82 -13.19
C ASP A 53 -10.12 10.54 -13.46
N GLN A 54 -10.41 9.62 -14.38
CA GLN A 54 -11.77 9.18 -14.70
C GLN A 54 -12.41 8.46 -13.49
N TRP A 55 -11.69 7.52 -12.87
CA TRP A 55 -12.17 6.79 -11.71
C TRP A 55 -12.43 7.71 -10.52
N CYS A 56 -11.52 8.64 -10.23
CA CYS A 56 -11.72 9.64 -9.18
C CYS A 56 -12.95 10.50 -9.44
N THR A 57 -13.17 10.94 -10.68
CA THR A 57 -14.34 11.75 -11.06
C THR A 57 -15.64 10.97 -10.87
N GLN A 58 -15.67 9.72 -11.29
CA GLN A 58 -16.82 8.82 -11.11
C GLN A 58 -17.09 8.58 -9.61
N THR A 59 -16.05 8.31 -8.85
CA THR A 59 -16.15 8.05 -7.41
C THR A 59 -16.64 9.27 -6.63
N LEU A 60 -16.18 10.47 -6.98
CA LEU A 60 -16.65 11.72 -6.37
C LEU A 60 -18.15 11.97 -6.62
N ARG A 61 -18.70 11.48 -7.73
CA ARG A 61 -20.14 11.57 -8.07
C ARG A 61 -20.99 10.49 -7.39
N SER A 62 -20.38 9.46 -6.80
CA SER A 62 -21.07 8.28 -6.26
C SER A 62 -21.96 8.53 -5.02
N LYS A 63 -21.87 9.71 -4.40
CA LYS A 63 -22.57 10.07 -3.13
C LYS A 63 -22.20 9.16 -1.94
N ILE A 64 -21.07 8.45 -2.00
CA ILE A 64 -20.57 7.58 -0.92
C ILE A 64 -19.38 8.29 -0.27
N GLU A 65 -19.59 8.91 0.90
CA GLU A 65 -18.57 9.76 1.53
C GLU A 65 -17.24 9.05 1.81
N PRO A 66 -17.18 7.81 2.34
CA PRO A 66 -15.90 7.12 2.49
C PRO A 66 -15.13 6.97 1.18
N MET A 67 -15.81 6.64 0.08
CA MET A 67 -15.19 6.49 -1.23
C MET A 67 -14.70 7.83 -1.81
N LYS A 68 -15.42 8.91 -1.55
CA LYS A 68 -14.98 10.26 -1.93
C LYS A 68 -13.70 10.67 -1.20
N LYS A 69 -13.55 10.31 0.09
CA LYS A 69 -12.31 10.54 0.84
C LYS A 69 -11.13 9.82 0.18
N VAL A 70 -11.33 8.56 -0.18
CA VAL A 70 -10.32 7.76 -0.92
C VAL A 70 -9.97 8.41 -2.26
N ALA A 71 -10.97 8.82 -3.04
CA ALA A 71 -10.73 9.47 -4.34
C ALA A 71 -9.95 10.79 -4.21
N ARG A 72 -10.25 11.61 -3.19
CA ARG A 72 -9.48 12.85 -2.92
C ARG A 72 -8.04 12.54 -2.54
N MET A 73 -7.82 11.56 -1.68
CA MET A 73 -6.49 11.09 -1.27
C MET A 73 -5.68 10.60 -2.49
N LEU A 74 -6.26 9.73 -3.31
CA LEU A 74 -5.58 9.21 -4.51
C LEU A 74 -5.27 10.32 -5.51
N ARG A 75 -6.17 11.28 -5.69
CA ARG A 75 -5.93 12.44 -6.55
C ARG A 75 -4.79 13.31 -6.03
N GLY A 76 -4.70 13.51 -4.71
CA GLY A 76 -3.59 14.24 -4.06
C GLY A 76 -2.24 13.54 -4.23
N HIS A 77 -2.22 12.22 -4.30
CA HIS A 77 -1.01 11.42 -4.49
C HIS A 77 -0.81 10.90 -5.92
N ARG A 78 -1.49 11.52 -6.90
CA ARG A 78 -1.48 11.11 -8.31
C ARG A 78 -0.07 10.86 -8.86
N GLU A 79 0.83 11.81 -8.68
CA GLU A 79 2.20 11.70 -9.19
C GLU A 79 2.99 10.56 -8.52
N LEU A 80 2.80 10.36 -7.23
CA LEU A 80 3.43 9.25 -6.51
C LEU A 80 2.95 7.89 -7.04
N LEU A 81 1.64 7.76 -7.31
CA LEU A 81 1.07 6.54 -7.91
C LEU A 81 1.61 6.31 -9.32
N LEU A 82 1.76 7.35 -10.13
CA LEU A 82 2.29 7.24 -11.49
C LEU A 82 3.79 6.95 -11.53
N ASN A 83 4.54 7.26 -10.48
CA ASN A 83 5.96 6.91 -10.37
C ASN A 83 6.17 5.38 -10.39
N TRP A 84 5.21 4.60 -9.87
CA TRP A 84 5.28 3.13 -9.96
C TRP A 84 5.34 2.65 -11.43
N PHE A 85 4.52 3.25 -12.31
CA PHE A 85 4.52 2.92 -13.74
C PHE A 85 5.78 3.44 -14.45
N ARG A 86 6.27 4.63 -14.08
CA ARG A 86 7.54 5.18 -14.61
C ARG A 86 8.72 4.28 -14.23
N ALA A 87 8.72 3.73 -13.02
CA ALA A 87 9.71 2.76 -12.57
C ALA A 87 9.51 1.35 -13.17
N LYS A 88 8.51 1.15 -14.05
CA LYS A 88 8.19 -0.14 -14.70
C LYS A 88 8.02 -1.30 -13.71
N GLY A 89 7.43 -1.03 -12.56
CA GLY A 89 7.22 -2.03 -11.51
C GLY A 89 8.50 -2.57 -10.85
N ARG A 90 9.66 -1.95 -11.10
CA ARG A 90 10.95 -2.39 -10.50
C ARG A 90 11.05 -2.08 -9.01
N VAL A 91 10.24 -1.17 -8.51
CA VAL A 91 10.20 -0.83 -7.08
C VAL A 91 9.23 -1.79 -6.40
N SER A 92 9.76 -2.75 -5.66
CA SER A 92 8.98 -3.63 -4.81
C SER A 92 9.08 -3.19 -3.35
N SER A 93 8.07 -3.51 -2.55
CA SER A 93 8.11 -3.30 -1.10
C SER A 93 9.10 -4.23 -0.38
N GLY A 94 9.70 -5.18 -1.07
CA GLY A 94 10.62 -6.16 -0.50
C GLY A 94 11.82 -5.54 0.21
N VAL A 95 12.39 -4.46 -0.34
CA VAL A 95 13.49 -3.74 0.31
C VAL A 95 13.02 -3.10 1.63
N VAL A 96 11.84 -2.45 1.62
CA VAL A 96 11.26 -1.82 2.82
C VAL A 96 10.91 -2.89 3.86
N GLU A 97 10.38 -4.03 3.44
CA GLU A 97 10.06 -5.15 4.30
C GLU A 97 11.32 -5.74 4.92
N GLY A 98 12.39 -5.93 4.13
CA GLY A 98 13.70 -6.37 4.60
C GLY A 98 14.27 -5.44 5.67
N VAL A 99 14.31 -4.13 5.39
CA VAL A 99 14.78 -3.11 6.34
C VAL A 99 13.93 -3.08 7.61
N THR A 100 12.62 -3.14 7.48
CA THR A 100 11.70 -3.17 8.63
C THR A 100 11.90 -4.41 9.49
N THR A 101 12.10 -5.56 8.86
CA THR A 101 12.39 -6.83 9.56
C THR A 101 13.72 -6.75 10.31
N GLN A 102 14.76 -6.22 9.68
CA GLN A 102 16.07 -6.03 10.29
C GLN A 102 16.00 -5.07 11.50
N ALA A 103 15.25 -3.97 11.39
CA ALA A 103 15.02 -3.05 12.51
C ALA A 103 14.30 -3.75 13.69
N LYS A 104 13.27 -4.56 13.40
CA LYS A 104 12.57 -5.36 14.42
C LYS A 104 13.49 -6.37 15.10
N TRP A 105 14.37 -7.04 14.36
CA TRP A 105 15.35 -7.97 14.91
C TRP A 105 16.34 -7.27 15.81
N THR A 106 16.87 -6.09 15.42
CA THR A 106 17.78 -5.29 16.24
C THR A 106 17.15 -4.93 17.58
N THR A 107 15.89 -4.45 17.54
CA THR A 107 15.16 -4.09 18.75
C THR A 107 14.91 -5.31 19.66
N ARG A 108 14.56 -6.47 19.10
CA ARG A 108 14.33 -7.70 19.85
C ARG A 108 15.61 -8.26 20.49
N LYS A 109 16.73 -8.30 19.74
CA LYS A 109 18.03 -8.77 20.26
C LYS A 109 18.52 -7.95 21.43
N ALA A 110 18.25 -6.65 21.45
CA ALA A 110 18.64 -5.75 22.52
C ALA A 110 17.72 -5.83 23.77
N TYR A 111 16.67 -6.67 23.75
CA TYR A 111 15.63 -6.71 24.79
C TYR A 111 15.01 -5.33 25.11
N GLY A 112 15.05 -4.44 24.13
CA GLY A 112 14.68 -3.03 24.25
C GLY A 112 15.89 -2.14 24.51
N PHE A 113 15.70 -0.85 24.28
CA PHE A 113 16.73 0.16 24.52
C PHE A 113 16.30 1.07 25.67
N ARG A 114 17.25 1.41 26.52
CA ARG A 114 17.00 2.23 27.71
C ARG A 114 16.66 3.68 27.34
N THR A 115 17.16 4.16 26.21
CA THR A 115 16.92 5.51 25.71
C THR A 115 16.65 5.47 24.21
N TYR A 116 15.88 6.45 23.72
CA TYR A 116 15.64 6.63 22.29
C TYR A 116 16.94 6.79 21.49
N HIS A 117 17.88 7.56 22.03
CA HIS A 117 19.19 7.79 21.40
C HIS A 117 20.02 6.50 21.23
N ALA A 118 20.01 5.62 22.22
CA ALA A 118 20.66 4.31 22.08
C ALA A 118 20.01 3.45 21.00
N ALA A 119 18.69 3.47 20.89
CA ALA A 119 17.96 2.80 19.81
C ALA A 119 18.31 3.36 18.44
N GLU A 120 18.36 4.67 18.32
CA GLU A 120 18.71 5.38 17.08
C GLU A 120 20.13 5.00 16.61
N ILE A 121 21.13 5.06 17.47
CA ILE A 121 22.52 4.67 17.16
C ILE A 121 22.58 3.20 16.70
N ALA A 122 21.93 2.29 17.43
CA ALA A 122 21.91 0.87 17.07
C ALA A 122 21.27 0.62 15.70
N LEU A 123 20.19 1.33 15.36
CA LEU A 123 19.54 1.25 14.05
C LEU A 123 20.44 1.81 12.95
N TYR A 124 21.10 2.94 13.16
CA TYR A 124 22.04 3.50 12.18
C TYR A 124 23.20 2.54 11.90
N HIS A 125 23.77 1.90 12.92
CA HIS A 125 24.83 0.91 12.73
C HIS A 125 24.34 -0.33 11.98
N THR A 126 23.16 -0.84 12.32
CA THR A 126 22.64 -2.08 11.75
C THR A 126 22.14 -1.88 10.31
N LEU A 127 21.46 -0.78 10.04
CA LEU A 127 20.84 -0.51 8.73
C LEU A 127 21.81 0.24 7.79
N GLY A 128 22.71 1.06 8.35
CA GLY A 128 23.69 1.83 7.59
C GLY A 128 24.93 1.06 7.20
N ALA A 129 25.10 -0.19 7.66
CA ALA A 129 26.30 -1.00 7.47
C ALA A 129 27.60 -0.22 7.79
N LEU A 130 27.56 0.61 8.82
CA LEU A 130 28.69 1.43 9.23
C LEU A 130 29.82 0.55 9.75
N PRO A 131 31.10 0.85 9.42
CA PRO A 131 32.23 0.11 9.93
C PRO A 131 32.28 0.21 11.47
N VAL A 132 32.59 -0.92 12.11
CA VAL A 132 32.79 -0.96 13.56
C VAL A 132 34.00 -0.12 13.92
N PRO A 133 33.92 0.84 14.86
CA PRO A 133 35.07 1.62 15.26
C PRO A 133 36.18 0.72 15.85
N GLU A 134 37.42 0.92 15.45
CA GLU A 134 38.58 0.11 15.91
C GLU A 134 38.75 0.12 17.43
N SER A 135 38.23 1.15 18.11
CA SER A 135 38.29 1.29 19.57
C SER A 135 37.46 0.26 20.35
N THR A 136 36.52 -0.44 19.73
CA THR A 136 35.66 -1.45 20.40
C THR A 136 36.40 -2.77 20.69
N HIS A 137 37.57 -2.99 20.12
CA HIS A 137 38.38 -4.22 20.32
C HIS A 137 39.45 -4.14 21.41
N ARG A 138 39.50 -3.02 22.18
CA ARG A 138 40.53 -2.80 23.18
C ARG A 138 40.12 -3.08 24.63
N PHE A 139 39.04 -3.79 24.87
CA PHE A 139 38.63 -4.22 26.22
C PHE A 139 38.86 -5.73 26.35
N TYR A 140 40.14 -6.09 26.46
CA TYR A 140 40.64 -7.28 27.11
C TYR A 140 41.85 -6.91 27.94
#